data_ed498e609ec21a212d1c9e3b5cbab19a
#
_entry.id   ed498e609ec21a212d1c9e3b5cbab19a
#
_cell.length_a   1.000
_cell.length_b   1.000
_cell.length_c   1.000
_cell.angle_alpha   90.00
_cell.angle_beta   90.00
_cell.angle_gamma   90.00
#
_symmetry.space_group_name_H-M   'P 1'
#
loop_
_entity.id
_entity.type
_entity.pdbx_description
1 polymer ?
#
loop_
_entity_poly.entity_id
_entity_poly.type
_entity_poly.pdbx_seq_one_letter_code
_entity_poly.pdbx_strand_id
1 'polypeptide(L)'
;MIISRRLISAAIALVGSSVGQVLSAAHTKKDLINIRHEKFEELTKAKEKRMNKLNAGLEEYRNTAGAVLLDVREKDDYDEGHIPGAVHADLKTIQFLHYGLETPLFLYCYRGNRSAMAAGILRDAGFQNVKDIGGIDWYSGELEQ
;
A
#
# COMPACT_ATOMS: atom_id res chain seq x y z
N MET A 1 22.12 31.91 -12.77
CA MET A 1 21.72 30.54 -13.08
C MET A 1 22.79 29.45 -12.86
N ILE A 2 24.05 29.78 -12.95
CA ILE A 2 25.19 28.85 -12.82
C ILE A 2 25.55 28.57 -11.35
N ILE A 3 25.15 29.41 -10.43
CA ILE A 3 25.49 29.31 -8.98
C ILE A 3 24.73 28.21 -8.26
N SER A 4 23.51 27.87 -8.68
CA SER A 4 22.71 26.86 -8.02
C SER A 4 23.18 25.40 -8.26
N ARG A 5 23.86 25.14 -9.38
CA ARG A 5 24.38 23.79 -9.68
C ARG A 5 25.63 23.43 -8.87
N ARG A 6 26.44 24.42 -8.49
CA ARG A 6 27.64 24.17 -7.68
C ARG A 6 27.31 23.91 -6.20
N LEU A 7 26.25 24.49 -5.68
CA LEU A 7 25.78 24.25 -4.30
C LEU A 7 25.18 22.86 -4.12
N ILE A 8 24.48 22.35 -5.13
CA ILE A 8 23.91 20.99 -5.12
C ILE A 8 25.04 19.95 -5.17
N SER A 9 26.08 20.19 -5.95
CA SER A 9 27.22 19.27 -6.05
C SER A 9 28.04 19.21 -4.77
N ALA A 10 28.18 20.32 -4.04
CA ALA A 10 28.87 20.36 -2.75
C ALA A 10 28.06 19.65 -1.63
N ALA A 11 26.74 19.73 -1.67
CA ALA A 11 25.87 19.03 -0.73
C ALA A 11 25.92 17.50 -0.90
N ILE A 12 26.04 17.03 -2.14
CA ILE A 12 26.16 15.60 -2.44
C ILE A 12 27.52 15.02 -1.98
N ALA A 13 28.58 15.78 -2.07
CA ALA A 13 29.90 15.35 -1.59
C ALA A 13 29.99 15.21 -0.06
N LEU A 14 29.15 15.90 0.70
CA LEU A 14 29.09 15.84 2.17
C LEU A 14 28.22 14.69 2.71
N VAL A 15 27.37 14.08 1.88
CA VAL A 15 26.49 12.96 2.28
C VAL A 15 27.27 11.68 2.63
N GLY A 16 28.54 11.60 2.25
CA GLY A 16 29.38 10.42 2.55
C GLY A 16 29.87 10.31 4.01
N SER A 17 29.69 11.29 4.86
CA SER A 17 30.34 11.31 6.18
C SER A 17 29.47 11.34 7.43
N SER A 18 28.26 11.79 7.43
CA SER A 18 27.18 11.49 8.40
C SER A 18 25.90 12.29 8.13
N VAL A 19 24.78 11.61 8.13
CA VAL A 19 23.44 12.21 8.00
C VAL A 19 23.17 13.24 9.10
N GLY A 20 23.76 13.08 10.26
CA GLY A 20 23.63 14.00 11.38
C GLY A 20 24.28 15.39 11.17
N GLN A 21 25.37 15.48 10.40
CA GLN A 21 26.05 16.75 10.13
C GLN A 21 25.36 17.57 9.04
N VAL A 22 24.74 16.94 8.06
CA VAL A 22 23.94 17.60 7.02
C VAL A 22 22.67 18.23 7.61
N LEU A 23 22.03 17.54 8.55
CA LEU A 23 20.88 18.06 9.29
C LEU A 23 21.25 19.24 10.21
N SER A 24 22.47 19.27 10.77
CA SER A 24 22.92 20.39 11.63
C SER A 24 23.27 21.66 10.86
N ALA A 25 23.60 21.59 9.56
CA ALA A 25 23.95 22.75 8.73
C ALA A 25 22.74 23.50 8.15
N ALA A 26 21.53 22.93 8.17
CA ALA A 26 20.32 23.46 7.54
C ALA A 26 19.35 24.17 8.52
N HIS A 27 19.82 24.68 9.66
CA HIS A 27 18.95 25.00 10.80
C HIS A 27 18.57 26.47 10.96
N THR A 28 17.87 27.03 9.98
CA THR A 28 16.98 28.13 10.30
C THR A 28 15.61 27.56 10.71
N LYS A 29 14.90 28.27 11.62
CA LYS A 29 13.52 27.93 12.00
C LYS A 29 12.60 27.80 10.77
N LYS A 30 12.86 28.58 9.73
CA LYS A 30 12.15 28.57 8.45
C LYS A 30 12.41 27.29 7.67
N ASP A 31 13.64 26.78 7.66
CA ASP A 31 14.00 25.55 6.96
C ASP A 31 13.34 24.34 7.61
N LEU A 32 13.29 24.28 8.94
CA LEU A 32 12.59 23.24 9.68
C LEU A 32 11.08 23.25 9.44
N ILE A 33 10.46 24.42 9.30
CA ILE A 33 9.05 24.57 8.98
C ILE A 33 8.78 24.06 7.56
N ASN A 34 9.63 24.40 6.59
CA ASN A 34 9.50 23.97 5.21
C ASN A 34 9.67 22.46 5.08
N ILE A 35 10.68 21.85 5.72
CA ILE A 35 10.89 20.40 5.74
C ILE A 35 9.68 19.69 6.34
N ARG A 36 9.12 20.19 7.41
CA ARG A 36 7.93 19.63 8.05
C ARG A 36 6.70 19.71 7.15
N HIS A 37 6.55 20.83 6.42
CA HIS A 37 5.46 21.03 5.47
C HIS A 37 5.57 20.08 4.27
N GLU A 38 6.74 20.00 3.66
CA GLU A 38 7.03 19.07 2.56
C GLU A 38 6.77 17.61 2.95
N LYS A 39 7.21 17.23 4.15
CA LYS A 39 6.96 15.87 4.67
C LYS A 39 5.49 15.60 4.91
N PHE A 40 4.75 16.57 5.40
CA PHE A 40 3.30 16.47 5.59
C PHE A 40 2.58 16.29 4.24
N GLU A 41 2.94 17.07 3.23
CA GLU A 41 2.37 16.95 1.87
C GLU A 41 2.68 15.59 1.24
N GLU A 42 3.92 15.10 1.39
CA GLU A 42 4.32 13.78 0.91
C GLU A 42 3.49 12.66 1.54
N LEU A 43 3.30 12.71 2.86
CA LEU A 43 2.49 11.75 3.60
C LEU A 43 1.00 11.80 3.19
N THR A 44 0.48 12.99 2.95
CA THR A 44 -0.91 13.20 2.49
C THR A 44 -1.12 12.60 1.11
N LYS A 45 -0.22 12.87 0.16
CA LYS A 45 -0.26 12.28 -1.18
C LYS A 45 -0.14 10.76 -1.17
N ALA A 46 0.73 10.22 -0.31
CA ALA A 46 0.88 8.78 -0.14
C ALA A 46 -0.39 8.13 0.40
N LYS A 47 -1.06 8.79 1.36
CA LYS A 47 -2.36 8.37 1.90
C LYS A 47 -3.45 8.36 0.83
N GLU A 48 -3.60 9.45 0.09
CA GLU A 48 -4.56 9.57 -1.01
C GLU A 48 -4.35 8.49 -2.07
N LYS A 49 -3.10 8.23 -2.46
CA LYS A 49 -2.75 7.19 -3.42
C LYS A 49 -3.20 5.80 -2.96
N ARG A 50 -3.02 5.48 -1.68
CA ARG A 50 -3.43 4.19 -1.10
C ARG A 50 -4.94 4.06 -1.03
N MET A 51 -5.63 5.10 -0.60
CA MET A 51 -7.09 5.15 -0.56
C MET A 51 -7.68 5.02 -1.97
N ASN A 52 -7.13 5.71 -2.94
CA ASN A 52 -7.56 5.63 -4.33
C ASN A 52 -7.32 4.23 -4.93
N LYS A 53 -6.21 3.58 -4.58
CA LYS A 53 -5.93 2.20 -4.99
C LYS A 53 -7.00 1.24 -4.47
N LEU A 54 -7.35 1.32 -3.20
CA LEU A 54 -8.38 0.49 -2.59
C LEU A 54 -9.75 0.74 -3.22
N ASN A 55 -10.16 1.99 -3.33
CA ASN A 55 -11.47 2.35 -3.87
C ASN A 55 -11.63 1.93 -5.33
N ALA A 56 -10.62 2.16 -6.17
CA ALA A 56 -10.62 1.73 -7.56
C ALA A 56 -10.65 0.20 -7.66
N GLY A 57 -9.91 -0.52 -6.81
CA GLY A 57 -9.94 -1.97 -6.76
C GLY A 57 -11.27 -2.54 -6.35
N LEU A 58 -11.95 -1.94 -5.37
CA LEU A 58 -13.29 -2.35 -4.94
C LEU A 58 -14.35 -2.05 -6.00
N GLU A 59 -14.24 -0.94 -6.69
CA GLU A 59 -15.14 -0.62 -7.81
C GLU A 59 -14.98 -1.64 -8.94
N GLU A 60 -13.75 -1.96 -9.31
CA GLU A 60 -13.47 -2.99 -10.31
C GLU A 60 -13.99 -4.37 -9.88
N TYR A 61 -13.78 -4.76 -8.62
CA TYR A 61 -14.33 -5.99 -8.05
C TYR A 61 -15.85 -6.06 -8.20
N ARG A 62 -16.56 -5.00 -7.82
CA ARG A 62 -18.03 -4.95 -7.92
C ARG A 62 -18.54 -5.03 -9.35
N ASN A 63 -17.78 -4.55 -10.31
CA ASN A 63 -18.10 -4.54 -11.73
C ASN A 63 -17.58 -5.77 -12.50
N THR A 64 -16.90 -6.69 -11.83
CA THR A 64 -16.34 -7.90 -12.45
C THR A 64 -17.19 -9.12 -12.11
N ALA A 65 -17.80 -9.72 -13.12
CA ALA A 65 -18.62 -10.90 -12.94
C ALA A 65 -17.79 -12.10 -12.43
N GLY A 66 -18.27 -12.81 -11.42
CA GLY A 66 -17.60 -13.96 -10.84
C GLY A 66 -16.36 -13.64 -10.00
N ALA A 67 -16.09 -12.36 -9.74
CA ALA A 67 -14.98 -11.95 -8.91
C ALA A 67 -15.15 -12.35 -7.45
N VAL A 68 -14.04 -12.69 -6.80
CA VAL A 68 -13.96 -13.00 -5.38
C VAL A 68 -13.06 -11.98 -4.69
N LEU A 69 -13.53 -11.44 -3.57
CA LEU A 69 -12.77 -10.54 -2.71
C LEU A 69 -12.21 -11.34 -1.53
N LEU A 70 -10.90 -11.35 -1.39
CA LEU A 70 -10.19 -12.11 -0.37
C LEU A 70 -9.58 -11.17 0.68
N ASP A 71 -9.93 -11.40 1.94
CA ASP A 71 -9.26 -10.81 3.10
C ASP A 71 -8.15 -11.75 3.56
N VAL A 72 -6.89 -11.32 3.42
CA VAL A 72 -5.73 -12.13 3.80
C VAL A 72 -5.12 -11.72 5.14
N ARG A 73 -5.90 -11.02 5.98
CA ARG A 73 -5.54 -10.75 7.37
C ARG A 73 -5.67 -12.01 8.21
N GLU A 74 -5.29 -11.91 9.48
CA GLU A 74 -5.56 -12.98 10.44
C GLU A 74 -7.08 -13.20 10.60
N LYS A 75 -7.44 -14.42 11.00
CA LYS A 75 -8.86 -14.80 11.14
C LYS A 75 -9.61 -13.92 12.15
N ASP A 76 -8.97 -13.58 13.25
CA ASP A 76 -9.55 -12.75 14.31
C ASP A 76 -9.86 -11.33 13.78
N ASP A 77 -8.95 -10.73 13.00
CA ASP A 77 -9.17 -9.43 12.35
C ASP A 77 -10.36 -9.47 11.37
N TYR A 78 -10.48 -10.56 10.62
CA TYR A 78 -11.61 -10.76 9.71
C TYR A 78 -12.93 -10.85 10.47
N ASP A 79 -12.96 -11.60 11.56
CA ASP A 79 -14.16 -11.80 12.37
C ASP A 79 -14.59 -10.53 13.11
N GLU A 80 -13.65 -9.67 13.52
CA GLU A 80 -13.96 -8.36 14.09
C GLU A 80 -14.63 -7.41 13.09
N GLY A 81 -14.31 -7.53 11.83
CA GLY A 81 -14.92 -6.77 10.75
C GLY A 81 -14.13 -6.82 9.46
N HIS A 82 -14.83 -7.02 8.36
CA HIS A 82 -14.25 -7.12 7.02
C HIS A 82 -15.07 -6.32 5.99
N ILE A 83 -14.48 -6.07 4.83
CA ILE A 83 -15.18 -5.38 3.74
C ILE A 83 -16.33 -6.26 3.26
N PRO A 84 -17.55 -5.70 3.07
CA PRO A 84 -18.71 -6.48 2.64
C PRO A 84 -18.45 -7.35 1.42
N GLY A 85 -18.82 -8.64 1.54
CA GLY A 85 -18.62 -9.64 0.51
C GLY A 85 -17.25 -10.31 0.50
N ALA A 86 -16.32 -9.89 1.36
CA ALA A 86 -15.00 -10.52 1.45
C ALA A 86 -15.09 -11.93 2.09
N VAL A 87 -14.27 -12.82 1.58
CA VAL A 87 -14.04 -14.17 2.11
C VAL A 87 -12.66 -14.20 2.76
N HIS A 88 -12.55 -14.80 3.93
CA HIS A 88 -11.25 -14.97 4.57
C HIS A 88 -10.40 -16.01 3.83
N ALA A 89 -9.13 -15.67 3.60
CA ALA A 89 -8.15 -16.59 3.02
C ALA A 89 -6.84 -16.52 3.81
N ASP A 90 -6.50 -17.60 4.49
CA ASP A 90 -5.25 -17.69 5.26
C ASP A 90 -4.05 -17.68 4.30
N LEU A 91 -3.12 -16.77 4.54
CA LEU A 91 -1.90 -16.62 3.74
C LEU A 91 -1.08 -17.92 3.67
N LYS A 92 -1.11 -18.74 4.72
CA LYS A 92 -0.36 -20.02 4.78
C LYS A 92 -0.91 -21.09 3.86
N THR A 93 -2.20 -21.02 3.54
CA THR A 93 -2.92 -22.01 2.74
C THR A 93 -3.49 -21.45 1.45
N ILE A 94 -3.24 -20.18 1.16
CA ILE A 94 -3.86 -19.47 0.03
C ILE A 94 -3.58 -20.12 -1.33
N GLN A 95 -2.44 -20.79 -1.49
CA GLN A 95 -2.08 -21.52 -2.71
C GLN A 95 -3.01 -22.71 -3.00
N PHE A 96 -3.74 -23.17 -2.01
CA PHE A 96 -4.66 -24.32 -2.12
C PHE A 96 -6.13 -23.91 -2.24
N LEU A 97 -6.40 -22.65 -2.59
CA LEU A 97 -7.77 -22.19 -2.81
C LEU A 97 -8.47 -22.99 -3.92
N HIS A 98 -9.71 -23.36 -3.64
CA HIS A 98 -10.55 -24.15 -4.56
C HIS A 98 -11.37 -23.27 -5.52
N TYR A 99 -10.72 -22.33 -6.19
CA TYR A 99 -11.29 -21.55 -7.28
C TYR A 99 -10.68 -21.98 -8.61
N GLY A 100 -11.41 -21.78 -9.70
CA GLY A 100 -10.86 -21.95 -11.04
C GLY A 100 -9.71 -20.96 -11.27
N LEU A 101 -8.70 -21.38 -12.02
CA LEU A 101 -7.50 -20.54 -12.28
C LEU A 101 -7.81 -19.23 -13.01
N GLU A 102 -8.95 -19.15 -13.68
CA GLU A 102 -9.43 -17.94 -14.39
C GLU A 102 -10.28 -17.02 -13.51
N THR A 103 -10.63 -17.44 -12.30
CA THR A 103 -11.46 -16.63 -11.38
C THR A 103 -10.76 -15.34 -11.07
N PRO A 104 -11.41 -14.17 -11.26
CA PRO A 104 -10.85 -12.89 -10.84
C PRO A 104 -10.78 -12.81 -9.32
N LEU A 105 -9.57 -12.72 -8.79
CA LEU A 105 -9.30 -12.62 -7.35
C LEU A 105 -8.81 -11.23 -7.00
N PHE A 106 -9.50 -10.58 -6.09
CA PHE A 106 -9.13 -9.29 -5.53
C PHE A 106 -8.73 -9.49 -4.07
N LEU A 107 -7.55 -9.02 -3.68
CA LEU A 107 -7.00 -9.25 -2.36
C LEU A 107 -6.74 -7.96 -1.63
N TYR A 108 -7.05 -7.94 -0.34
CA TYR A 108 -6.61 -6.89 0.57
C TYR A 108 -6.12 -7.47 1.88
N CYS A 109 -5.32 -6.71 2.59
CA CYS A 109 -4.94 -6.99 3.97
C CYS A 109 -5.12 -5.75 4.83
N TYR A 110 -4.33 -5.56 5.87
CA TYR A 110 -4.41 -4.38 6.71
C TYR A 110 -3.87 -3.13 6.01
N ARG A 111 -2.62 -3.18 5.48
CA ARG A 111 -1.93 -2.05 4.81
C ARG A 111 -1.50 -2.31 3.37
N GLY A 112 -1.63 -3.53 2.86
CA GLY A 112 -1.28 -3.90 1.49
C GLY A 112 0.00 -4.73 1.33
N ASN A 113 0.76 -5.01 2.38
CA ASN A 113 1.99 -5.80 2.29
C ASN A 113 1.72 -7.30 2.15
N ARG A 114 0.86 -7.86 3.00
CA ARG A 114 0.46 -9.27 2.94
C ARG A 114 -0.32 -9.59 1.67
N SER A 115 -1.20 -8.70 1.24
CA SER A 115 -1.99 -8.89 0.01
C SER A 115 -1.11 -8.87 -1.24
N ALA A 116 -0.07 -8.06 -1.30
CA ALA A 116 0.91 -8.09 -2.38
C ALA A 116 1.68 -9.42 -2.42
N MET A 117 2.08 -9.94 -1.25
CA MET A 117 2.72 -11.27 -1.13
C MET A 117 1.76 -12.38 -1.54
N ALA A 118 0.52 -12.36 -1.04
CA ALA A 118 -0.51 -13.32 -1.38
C ALA A 118 -0.80 -13.36 -2.88
N ALA A 119 -0.87 -12.20 -3.53
CA ALA A 119 -1.04 -12.10 -4.97
C ALA A 119 0.10 -12.77 -5.74
N GLY A 120 1.34 -12.63 -5.29
CA GLY A 120 2.49 -13.33 -5.85
C GLY A 120 2.36 -14.86 -5.73
N ILE A 121 2.01 -15.35 -4.55
CA ILE A 121 1.80 -16.79 -4.28
C ILE A 121 0.72 -17.36 -5.20
N LEU A 122 -0.39 -16.65 -5.36
CA LEU A 122 -1.50 -17.09 -6.22
C LEU A 122 -1.13 -17.13 -7.69
N ARG A 123 -0.38 -16.13 -8.18
CA ARG A 123 0.13 -16.13 -9.55
C ARG A 123 1.09 -17.29 -9.80
N ASP A 124 1.97 -17.58 -8.87
CA ASP A 124 2.89 -18.72 -8.93
C ASP A 124 2.14 -20.05 -8.88
N ALA A 125 0.98 -20.10 -8.20
CA ALA A 125 0.09 -21.26 -8.19
C ALA A 125 -0.75 -21.42 -9.48
N GLY A 126 -0.66 -20.48 -10.43
CA GLY A 126 -1.32 -20.55 -11.74
C GLY A 126 -2.58 -19.72 -11.89
N PHE A 127 -3.02 -18.98 -10.87
CA PHE A 127 -4.16 -18.07 -10.98
C PHE A 127 -3.83 -16.91 -11.93
N GLN A 128 -4.71 -16.68 -12.91
CA GLN A 128 -4.44 -15.80 -14.05
C GLN A 128 -4.86 -14.34 -13.79
N ASN A 129 -5.88 -14.14 -12.97
CA ASN A 129 -6.51 -12.84 -12.73
C ASN A 129 -6.45 -12.48 -11.24
N VAL A 130 -5.29 -12.04 -10.78
CA VAL A 130 -5.03 -11.71 -9.36
C VAL A 130 -4.66 -10.25 -9.22
N LYS A 131 -5.39 -9.54 -8.36
CA LYS A 131 -5.17 -8.11 -8.10
C LYS A 131 -5.09 -7.81 -6.62
N ASP A 132 -3.95 -7.28 -6.18
CA ASP A 132 -3.79 -6.66 -4.88
C ASP A 132 -4.39 -5.26 -4.90
N ILE A 133 -5.40 -5.01 -4.08
CA ILE A 133 -6.10 -3.72 -3.99
C ILE A 133 -5.70 -2.89 -2.76
N GLY A 134 -4.77 -3.37 -1.94
CA GLY A 134 -4.19 -2.60 -0.85
C GLY A 134 -4.69 -3.00 0.53
N GLY A 135 -5.04 -2.03 1.35
CA GLY A 135 -5.34 -2.25 2.77
C GLY A 135 -6.67 -1.69 3.25
N ILE A 136 -7.33 -2.42 4.15
CA ILE A 136 -8.58 -2.02 4.80
C ILE A 136 -8.43 -0.75 5.65
N ASP A 137 -7.21 -0.41 6.06
CA ASP A 137 -6.89 0.82 6.80
C ASP A 137 -7.35 2.10 6.08
N TRP A 138 -7.56 2.01 4.75
CA TRP A 138 -8.00 3.09 3.88
C TRP A 138 -9.48 2.99 3.50
N TYR A 139 -10.18 1.99 4.04
CA TYR A 139 -11.61 1.80 3.80
C TYR A 139 -12.44 2.73 4.69
N SER A 140 -13.39 3.42 4.10
CA SER A 140 -14.28 4.36 4.79
C SER A 140 -15.74 3.89 4.88
N GLY A 141 -16.02 2.70 4.36
CA GLY A 141 -17.37 2.11 4.40
C GLY A 141 -17.66 1.35 5.69
N GLU A 142 -18.86 0.85 5.80
CA GLU A 142 -19.26 -0.04 6.89
C GLU A 142 -18.65 -1.44 6.70
N LEU A 143 -18.28 -2.08 7.82
CA LEU A 143 -17.73 -3.43 7.83
C LEU A 143 -18.83 -4.44 8.16
N GLU A 144 -18.72 -5.64 7.59
CA GLU A 144 -19.49 -6.83 8.00
C GLU A 144 -18.76 -7.57 9.13
N GLN A 145 -19.52 -8.28 9.96
CA GLN A 145 -19.04 -9.23 10.98
C GLN A 145 -19.53 -10.64 10.69
#